data_a1cf83c15dfd5a884f9dc7a0324b8739
#
_entry.id   a1cf83c15dfd5a884f9dc7a0324b8739
#
_cell.length_a   1.000
_cell.length_b   1.000
_cell.length_c   1.000
_cell.angle_alpha   90.00
_cell.angle_beta   90.00
_cell.angle_gamma   90.00
#
_symmetry.space_group_name_H-M   'P 1'
#
loop_
_entity.id
_entity.type
_entity.pdbx_description
1 polymer ?
#
loop_
_entity_poly.entity_id
_entity_poly.type
_entity_poly.pdbx_seq_one_letter_code
_entity_poly.pdbx_strand_id
1 'polypeptide(L)'
;MYDFHSISLSPAEMLVLNVMTLSLIMLALYRGERQLDSNRPWAMLSLLAIFGISGRILLEPLPNIQPVTMLVLLAGIYFGGWRALALAGTIAWVSNVLVLGHGPWTFFQALGWGAVGLSGAGLSGFLLDGNRIRVTRLAFVSA
;
A
#
# COMPACT_ATOMS: atom_id res chain seq x y z
N MET A 1 -6.65 27.50 -3.20
CA MET A 1 -5.82 26.32 -2.92
C MET A 1 -6.26 25.81 -1.56
N TYR A 2 -6.95 24.68 -1.50
CA TYR A 2 -7.40 24.11 -0.24
C TYR A 2 -6.19 23.53 0.47
N ASP A 3 -5.83 24.13 1.59
CA ASP A 3 -4.72 23.69 2.43
C ASP A 3 -5.21 22.53 3.29
N PHE A 4 -5.01 21.30 2.83
CA PHE A 4 -5.37 20.08 3.57
C PHE A 4 -4.64 19.94 4.93
N HIS A 5 -3.60 20.74 5.14
CA HIS A 5 -2.87 20.80 6.42
C HIS A 5 -3.62 21.58 7.51
N SER A 6 -4.71 22.29 7.16
CA SER A 6 -5.50 23.07 8.11
C SER A 6 -6.67 22.28 8.76
N ILE A 7 -6.90 21.03 8.35
CA ILE A 7 -7.92 20.20 8.99
C ILE A 7 -7.36 19.65 10.30
N SER A 8 -7.57 20.39 11.37
CA SER A 8 -7.29 19.90 12.71
C SER A 8 -8.45 19.01 13.17
N LEU A 9 -8.24 17.71 13.13
CA LEU A 9 -9.17 16.75 13.73
C LEU A 9 -9.07 16.78 15.25
N SER A 10 -10.20 16.57 15.90
CA SER A 10 -10.21 16.36 17.34
C SER A 10 -9.46 15.06 17.71
N PRO A 11 -8.91 14.92 18.91
CA PRO A 11 -8.25 13.69 19.37
C PRO A 11 -9.11 12.44 19.22
N ALA A 12 -10.44 12.58 19.38
CA ALA A 12 -11.38 11.48 19.22
C ALA A 12 -11.50 11.04 17.75
N GLU A 13 -11.56 11.98 16.82
CA GLU A 13 -11.62 11.68 15.36
C GLU A 13 -10.31 11.03 14.89
N MET A 14 -9.17 11.50 15.41
CA MET A 14 -7.87 10.88 15.14
C MET A 14 -7.81 9.45 15.66
N LEU A 15 -8.31 9.22 16.87
CA LEU A 15 -8.39 7.87 17.44
C LEU A 15 -9.24 6.95 16.57
N VAL A 16 -10.41 7.41 16.12
CA VAL A 16 -11.31 6.63 15.25
C VAL A 16 -10.61 6.26 13.94
N LEU A 17 -9.96 7.22 13.28
CA LEU A 17 -9.23 6.96 12.03
C LEU A 17 -8.07 5.98 12.22
N ASN A 18 -7.34 6.09 13.33
CA ASN A 18 -6.26 5.15 13.66
C ASN A 18 -6.80 3.73 13.86
N VAL A 19 -7.88 3.58 14.64
CA VAL A 19 -8.52 2.29 14.86
C VAL A 19 -9.04 1.70 13.56
N MET A 20 -9.66 2.52 12.69
CA MET A 20 -10.11 2.08 11.37
C MET A 20 -8.96 1.60 10.48
N THR A 21 -7.87 2.37 10.43
CA THR A 21 -6.68 2.01 9.62
C THR A 21 -6.04 0.72 10.13
N LEU A 22 -5.83 0.61 11.44
CA LEU A 22 -5.27 -0.60 12.04
C LEU A 22 -6.19 -1.81 11.86
N SER A 23 -7.50 -1.63 11.99
CA SER A 23 -8.48 -2.70 11.75
C SER A 23 -8.46 -3.16 10.29
N LEU A 24 -8.33 -2.24 9.34
CA LEU A 24 -8.19 -2.56 7.92
C LEU A 24 -6.92 -3.36 7.65
N ILE A 25 -5.78 -2.94 8.22
CA ILE A 25 -4.50 -3.65 8.10
C ILE A 25 -4.63 -5.06 8.68
N MET A 26 -5.17 -5.19 9.89
CA MET A 26 -5.36 -6.48 10.56
C MET A 26 -6.29 -7.42 9.77
N LEU A 27 -7.39 -6.89 9.23
CA LEU A 27 -8.30 -7.65 8.39
C LEU A 27 -7.62 -8.12 7.10
N ALA A 28 -6.84 -7.23 6.46
CA ALA A 28 -6.10 -7.56 5.25
C ALA A 28 -5.00 -8.60 5.51
N LEU A 29 -4.29 -8.51 6.63
CA LEU A 29 -3.32 -9.51 7.06
C LEU A 29 -3.98 -10.85 7.30
N TYR A 30 -5.07 -10.89 8.07
CA TYR A 30 -5.80 -12.12 8.38
C TYR A 30 -6.33 -12.82 7.12
N ARG A 31 -6.90 -12.05 6.18
CA ARG A 31 -7.37 -12.61 4.91
C ARG A 31 -6.24 -13.00 3.98
N GLY A 32 -5.16 -12.23 3.97
CA GLY A 32 -3.97 -12.55 3.19
C GLY A 32 -3.30 -13.84 3.66
N GLU A 33 -3.24 -14.08 4.97
CA GLU A 33 -2.66 -15.29 5.55
C GLU A 33 -3.45 -16.56 5.18
N ARG A 34 -4.77 -16.45 5.09
CA ARG A 34 -5.62 -17.59 4.71
C ARG A 34 -5.51 -18.01 3.24
N GLN A 35 -4.98 -17.16 2.38
CA GLN A 35 -4.89 -17.43 0.93
C GLN A 35 -3.58 -18.11 0.51
N LEU A 36 -2.64 -18.32 1.43
CA LEU A 36 -1.35 -18.92 1.09
C LEU A 36 -1.13 -20.31 1.63
N ASP A 37 -0.91 -21.16 0.69
CA ASP A 37 -0.12 -22.37 0.85
C ASP A 37 1.34 -22.01 0.52
N SER A 38 2.17 -22.07 1.58
CA SER A 38 3.64 -22.15 1.57
C SER A 38 4.54 -21.04 0.94
N ASN A 39 5.72 -20.98 1.53
CA ASN A 39 6.96 -20.30 1.14
C ASN A 39 7.08 -18.77 1.32
N ARG A 40 7.10 -18.35 2.63
CA ARG A 40 7.73 -17.10 3.09
C ARG A 40 7.38 -15.80 2.33
N PRO A 41 6.14 -15.55 1.92
CA PRO A 41 5.77 -14.26 1.33
C PRO A 41 5.92 -13.11 2.32
N TRP A 42 5.86 -13.39 3.60
CA TRP A 42 6.02 -12.39 4.66
C TRP A 42 7.41 -11.75 4.68
N ALA A 43 8.47 -12.53 4.39
CA ALA A 43 9.81 -11.97 4.27
C ALA A 43 9.90 -10.97 3.11
N MET A 44 9.33 -11.31 1.95
CA MET A 44 9.31 -10.43 0.79
C MET A 44 8.43 -9.20 1.02
N LEU A 45 7.26 -9.37 1.63
CA LEU A 45 6.37 -8.25 1.97
C LEU A 45 7.02 -7.31 3.00
N SER A 46 7.76 -7.85 3.97
CA SER A 46 8.52 -7.04 4.94
C SER A 46 9.61 -6.23 4.26
N LEU A 47 10.35 -6.81 3.31
CA LEU A 47 11.34 -6.09 2.51
C LEU A 47 10.69 -4.99 1.67
N LEU A 48 9.56 -5.27 1.03
CA LEU A 48 8.82 -4.27 0.27
C LEU A 48 8.28 -3.15 1.17
N ALA A 49 7.85 -3.48 2.39
CA ALA A 49 7.41 -2.48 3.38
C ALA A 49 8.56 -1.57 3.79
N ILE A 50 9.71 -2.14 4.15
CA ILE A 50 10.91 -1.37 4.51
C ILE A 50 11.34 -0.48 3.35
N PHE A 51 11.39 -1.02 2.14
CA PHE A 51 11.77 -0.25 0.95
C PHE A 51 10.76 0.87 0.65
N GLY A 52 9.46 0.59 0.78
CA GLY A 52 8.39 1.57 0.57
C GLY A 52 8.41 2.70 1.60
N ILE A 53 8.61 2.37 2.88
CA ILE A 53 8.71 3.35 3.97
C ILE A 53 9.97 4.21 3.78
N SER A 54 11.12 3.57 3.58
CA SER A 54 12.40 4.28 3.37
C SER A 54 12.35 5.15 2.12
N GLY A 55 11.80 4.65 1.02
CA GLY A 55 11.66 5.39 -0.22
C GLY A 55 10.76 6.62 -0.06
N ARG A 56 9.66 6.51 0.69
CA ARG A 56 8.81 7.67 0.99
C ARG A 56 9.53 8.75 1.78
N ILE A 57 10.29 8.34 2.80
CA ILE A 57 11.02 9.29 3.66
C ILE A 57 12.16 9.94 2.91
N LEU A 58 12.94 9.16 2.15
CA LEU A 58 14.09 9.67 1.39
C LEU A 58 13.69 10.56 0.20
N LEU A 59 12.56 10.25 -0.43
CA LEU A 59 12.07 10.98 -1.62
C LEU A 59 11.02 12.05 -1.26
N GLU A 60 10.78 12.29 0.02
CA GLU A 60 9.85 13.33 0.47
C GLU A 60 10.12 14.70 -0.16
N PRO A 61 11.39 15.16 -0.33
CA PRO A 61 11.66 16.44 -0.99
C PRO A 61 11.33 16.48 -2.49
N LEU A 62 11.13 15.32 -3.13
CA LEU A 62 10.83 15.22 -4.56
C LEU A 62 9.33 15.06 -4.77
N PRO A 63 8.62 16.10 -5.26
CA PRO A 63 7.19 16.03 -5.48
C PRO A 63 6.84 14.95 -6.51
N ASN A 64 5.81 14.16 -6.23
CA ASN A 64 5.24 13.15 -7.10
C ASN A 64 6.12 11.92 -7.42
N ILE A 65 7.31 11.79 -6.85
CA ILE A 65 8.12 10.56 -6.98
C ILE A 65 7.89 9.68 -5.75
N GLN A 66 6.96 8.75 -5.86
CA GLN A 66 6.67 7.82 -4.78
C GLN A 66 6.75 6.38 -5.29
N PRO A 67 7.68 5.57 -4.78
CA PRO A 67 7.83 4.18 -5.20
C PRO A 67 6.69 3.29 -4.72
N VAL A 68 5.88 3.74 -3.76
CA VAL A 68 4.84 2.96 -3.10
C VAL A 68 3.80 2.43 -4.07
N THR A 69 3.34 3.27 -5.02
CA THR A 69 2.34 2.87 -6.01
C THR A 69 2.79 1.65 -6.82
N MET A 70 4.04 1.68 -7.30
CA MET A 70 4.61 0.57 -8.05
C MET A 70 4.80 -0.68 -7.18
N LEU A 71 5.30 -0.51 -5.95
CA LEU A 71 5.51 -1.61 -5.01
C LEU A 71 4.21 -2.32 -4.65
N VAL A 72 3.16 -1.54 -4.38
CA VAL A 72 1.85 -2.08 -4.01
C VAL A 72 1.16 -2.72 -5.21
N LEU A 73 1.30 -2.17 -6.40
CA LEU A 73 0.83 -2.80 -7.64
C LEU A 73 1.49 -4.17 -7.86
N LEU A 74 2.82 -4.24 -7.77
CA LEU A 74 3.57 -5.48 -7.89
C LEU A 74 3.19 -6.48 -6.79
N ALA A 75 3.02 -6.01 -5.55
CA ALA A 75 2.55 -6.85 -4.47
C ALA A 75 1.15 -7.43 -4.76
N GLY A 76 0.25 -6.65 -5.35
CA GLY A 76 -1.06 -7.12 -5.79
C GLY A 76 -0.97 -8.21 -6.84
N ILE A 77 -0.12 -8.00 -7.85
CA ILE A 77 0.08 -8.96 -8.95
C ILE A 77 0.64 -10.30 -8.44
N TYR A 78 1.67 -10.27 -7.58
CA TYR A 78 2.40 -11.47 -7.16
C TYR A 78 1.87 -12.12 -5.90
N PHE A 79 1.38 -11.33 -4.94
CA PHE A 79 0.98 -11.82 -3.62
C PHE A 79 -0.51 -11.75 -3.33
N GLY A 80 -1.28 -11.16 -4.25
CA GLY A 80 -2.73 -11.01 -4.11
C GLY A 80 -3.17 -9.74 -3.39
N GLY A 81 -4.42 -9.37 -3.60
CA GLY A 81 -4.97 -8.07 -3.23
C GLY A 81 -4.96 -7.78 -1.73
N TRP A 82 -5.27 -8.76 -0.90
CA TRP A 82 -5.31 -8.58 0.56
C TRP A 82 -3.95 -8.25 1.17
N ARG A 83 -2.89 -8.87 0.64
CA ARG A 83 -1.52 -8.59 1.06
C ARG A 83 -1.04 -7.24 0.58
N ALA A 84 -1.38 -6.89 -0.66
CA ALA A 84 -1.09 -5.56 -1.20
C ALA A 84 -1.81 -4.47 -0.40
N LEU A 85 -3.06 -4.70 0.01
CA LEU A 85 -3.80 -3.79 0.88
C LEU A 85 -3.13 -3.65 2.25
N ALA A 86 -2.70 -4.76 2.86
CA ALA A 86 -1.97 -4.75 4.12
C ALA A 86 -0.64 -4.00 4.01
N LEU A 87 0.11 -4.23 2.92
CA LEU A 87 1.36 -3.54 2.61
C LEU A 87 1.12 -2.02 2.47
N ALA A 88 0.12 -1.62 1.69
CA ALA A 88 -0.25 -0.22 1.50
C ALA A 88 -0.58 0.48 2.81
N GLY A 89 -1.42 -0.14 3.64
CA GLY A 89 -1.80 0.37 4.94
C GLY A 89 -0.61 0.51 5.89
N THR A 90 0.25 -0.50 5.94
CA THR A 90 1.46 -0.50 6.78
C THR A 90 2.42 0.61 6.36
N ILE A 91 2.71 0.74 5.06
CA ILE A 91 3.59 1.80 4.56
C ILE A 91 3.02 3.18 4.88
N ALA A 92 1.74 3.42 4.60
CA ALA A 92 1.09 4.70 4.86
C ALA A 92 1.14 5.04 6.35
N TRP A 93 0.74 4.11 7.20
CA TRP A 93 0.66 4.34 8.64
C TRP A 93 2.04 4.57 9.26
N VAL A 94 2.98 3.66 9.04
CA VAL A 94 4.32 3.73 9.64
C VAL A 94 5.07 4.98 9.19
N SER A 95 5.09 5.28 7.88
CA SER A 95 5.82 6.44 7.37
C SER A 95 5.22 7.77 7.87
N ASN A 96 3.90 7.86 7.99
CA ASN A 96 3.25 9.08 8.47
C ASN A 96 3.42 9.25 9.97
N VAL A 97 3.34 8.18 10.76
CA VAL A 97 3.55 8.24 12.22
C VAL A 97 4.99 8.60 12.57
N LEU A 98 5.97 8.04 11.84
CA LEU A 98 7.37 8.23 12.17
C LEU A 98 7.91 9.61 11.73
N VAL A 99 7.55 10.09 10.55
CA VAL A 99 8.24 11.25 9.94
C VAL A 99 7.31 12.26 9.26
N LEU A 100 6.37 11.78 8.42
CA LEU A 100 5.64 12.65 7.50
C LEU A 100 4.44 13.38 8.13
N GLY A 101 4.14 13.08 9.37
CA GLY A 101 2.96 13.59 10.06
C GLY A 101 1.72 12.73 9.81
N HIS A 102 1.02 12.45 10.90
CA HIS A 102 -0.16 11.60 10.91
C HIS A 102 -1.42 12.46 10.92
N GLY A 103 -2.37 12.11 10.04
CA GLY A 103 -3.62 12.83 9.89
C GLY A 103 -4.66 12.02 9.12
N PRO A 104 -5.82 12.63 8.79
CA PRO A 104 -6.88 11.95 8.02
C PRO A 104 -6.40 11.41 6.68
N TRP A 105 -5.44 12.09 6.06
CA TRP A 105 -4.85 11.67 4.79
C TRP A 105 -4.20 10.29 4.85
N THR A 106 -3.72 9.84 6.01
CA THR A 106 -3.14 8.49 6.18
C THR A 106 -4.13 7.39 5.81
N PHE A 107 -5.38 7.53 6.26
CA PHE A 107 -6.44 6.60 5.92
C PHE A 107 -6.74 6.60 4.41
N PHE A 108 -6.89 7.78 3.82
CA PHE A 108 -7.16 7.89 2.38
C PHE A 108 -5.98 7.43 1.51
N GLN A 109 -4.74 7.64 1.95
CA GLN A 109 -3.56 7.08 1.29
C GLN A 109 -3.56 5.55 1.35
N ALA A 110 -3.86 4.97 2.51
CA ALA A 110 -3.95 3.53 2.66
C ALA A 110 -5.02 2.92 1.75
N LEU A 111 -6.19 3.56 1.63
CA LEU A 111 -7.25 3.15 0.72
C LEU A 111 -6.86 3.31 -0.75
N GLY A 112 -6.28 4.46 -1.13
CA GLY A 112 -5.87 4.72 -2.51
C GLY A 112 -4.83 3.72 -3.00
N TRP A 113 -3.77 3.51 -2.24
CA TRP A 113 -2.76 2.50 -2.59
C TRP A 113 -3.30 1.07 -2.45
N GLY A 114 -4.17 0.82 -1.49
CA GLY A 114 -4.87 -0.45 -1.37
C GLY A 114 -5.69 -0.79 -2.62
N ALA A 115 -6.39 0.20 -3.18
CA ALA A 115 -7.12 0.05 -4.44
C ALA A 115 -6.20 -0.28 -5.61
N VAL A 116 -5.01 0.33 -5.68
CA VAL A 116 -3.97 -0.01 -6.68
C VAL A 116 -3.54 -1.47 -6.51
N GLY A 117 -3.30 -1.92 -5.30
CA GLY A 117 -2.94 -3.31 -5.01
C GLY A 117 -4.04 -4.31 -5.40
N LEU A 118 -5.29 -3.98 -5.11
CA LEU A 118 -6.45 -4.79 -5.52
C LEU A 118 -6.59 -4.85 -7.04
N SER A 119 -6.36 -3.73 -7.74
CA SER A 119 -6.33 -3.69 -9.20
C SER A 119 -5.21 -4.55 -9.77
N GLY A 120 -4.02 -4.53 -9.17
CA GLY A 120 -2.91 -5.42 -9.54
C GLY A 120 -3.29 -6.89 -9.42
N ALA A 121 -3.96 -7.27 -8.32
CA ALA A 121 -4.44 -8.63 -8.14
C ALA A 121 -5.51 -9.04 -9.17
N GLY A 122 -6.43 -8.13 -9.50
CA GLY A 122 -7.44 -8.37 -10.54
C GLY A 122 -6.85 -8.54 -11.93
N LEU A 123 -5.74 -7.83 -12.20
CA LEU A 123 -5.04 -7.90 -13.49
C LEU A 123 -3.97 -9.00 -13.55
N SER A 124 -3.71 -9.69 -12.45
CA SER A 124 -2.63 -10.69 -12.36
C SER A 124 -2.74 -11.78 -13.45
N GLY A 125 -3.93 -12.32 -13.67
CA GLY A 125 -4.18 -13.33 -14.72
C GLY A 125 -3.94 -12.84 -16.14
N PHE A 126 -4.06 -11.54 -16.39
CA PHE A 126 -3.76 -10.91 -17.68
C PHE A 126 -2.27 -10.56 -17.81
N LEU A 127 -1.64 -10.10 -16.74
CA LEU A 127 -0.27 -9.59 -16.74
C LEU A 127 0.77 -10.70 -16.58
N LEU A 128 0.44 -11.77 -15.86
CA LEU A 128 1.35 -12.89 -15.63
C LEU A 128 1.24 -13.97 -16.72
N ASP A 129 2.37 -14.49 -17.12
CA ASP A 129 2.50 -15.72 -17.89
C ASP A 129 3.37 -16.68 -17.07
N GLY A 130 2.72 -17.58 -16.35
CA GLY A 130 3.37 -18.32 -15.30
C GLY A 130 3.82 -17.41 -14.16
N ASN A 131 5.14 -17.33 -13.94
CA ASN A 131 5.72 -16.47 -12.88
C ASN A 131 6.41 -15.21 -13.43
N ARG A 132 6.16 -14.83 -14.69
CA ARG A 132 6.80 -13.68 -15.35
C ARG A 132 5.76 -12.67 -15.80
N ILE A 133 6.07 -11.38 -15.58
CA ILE A 133 5.24 -10.27 -16.10
C ILE A 133 5.51 -10.11 -17.58
N ARG A 134 4.45 -10.07 -18.39
CA ARG A 134 4.53 -9.64 -19.78
C ARG A 134 4.62 -8.13 -19.86
N VAL A 135 5.82 -7.62 -20.08
CA VAL A 135 6.13 -6.17 -20.12
C VAL A 135 5.26 -5.43 -21.15
N THR A 136 4.96 -6.05 -22.28
CA THR A 136 4.09 -5.47 -23.32
C THR A 136 2.66 -5.22 -22.82
N ARG A 137 2.11 -6.14 -22.00
CA ARG A 137 0.77 -5.98 -21.41
C ARG A 137 0.77 -4.98 -20.27
N LEU A 138 1.86 -4.93 -19.49
CA LEU A 138 2.02 -3.93 -18.45
C LEU A 138 2.08 -2.52 -19.05
N ALA A 139 2.83 -2.32 -20.13
CA ALA A 139 2.89 -1.06 -20.85
C ALA A 139 1.51 -0.62 -21.38
N PHE A 140 0.69 -1.56 -21.85
CA PHE A 140 -0.65 -1.26 -22.33
C PHE A 140 -1.59 -0.78 -21.19
N VAL A 141 -1.46 -1.36 -19.99
CA VAL A 141 -2.29 -0.99 -18.83
C VAL A 141 -1.84 0.33 -18.22
N SER A 142 -0.55 0.68 -18.34
CA SER A 142 0.03 1.91 -17.78
C SER A 142 -0.06 3.12 -18.71
N ALA A 143 -0.43 2.91 -19.95
CA ALA A 143 -0.62 3.98 -20.93
C ALA A 143 -2.00 4.60 -20.87
#